data_f7469a624725a55db6faaab2389cd823
#
_entry.id   f7469a624725a55db6faaab2389cd823
#
_cell.length_a   1.000
_cell.length_b   1.000
_cell.length_c   1.000
_cell.angle_alpha   90.00
_cell.angle_beta   90.00
_cell.angle_gamma   90.00
#
_symmetry.space_group_name_H-M   'P 1'
#
loop_
_entity.id
_entity.type
_entity.pdbx_description
1 polymer ?
#
loop_
_entity_poly.entity_id
_entity_poly.type
_entity_poly.pdbx_seq_one_letter_code
_entity_poly.pdbx_strand_id
1 'polypeptide(L)'
;IGYLKINSFSKLTEKQLKKYLELAKEDGIKGIILDLRGNPGGLLRQSVKVASNFLHKGQMIVYTKGRSKDDYREYRSLYKKSFYKMPVVVLINQYSASASEIVAGALRDSGNALLVGENSYGKGSVQTIFRISDGSGLKLTTSKYYTPSGADITKNGIVPEIKIINDITDEPTGLTNEKKTLGTALQLKASSLKAFFEKQGVEL
;
A
#
# COMPACT_ATOMS: atom_id res chain seq x y z
N ILE A 1 -19.25 3.27 3.27
CA ILE A 1 -17.78 3.13 3.18
C ILE A 1 -17.32 2.25 4.33
N GLY A 2 -16.48 1.24 4.01
CA GLY A 2 -15.86 0.36 5.00
C GLY A 2 -14.46 0.85 5.37
N TYR A 3 -14.10 0.74 6.66
CA TYR A 3 -12.75 1.02 7.15
C TYR A 3 -12.11 -0.26 7.65
N LEU A 4 -10.95 -0.59 7.08
CA LEU A 4 -10.19 -1.79 7.41
C LEU A 4 -8.74 -1.42 7.73
N LYS A 5 -8.29 -1.71 8.95
CA LYS A 5 -6.90 -1.49 9.37
C LYS A 5 -6.14 -2.81 9.42
N ILE A 6 -4.97 -2.84 8.78
CA ILE A 6 -4.03 -3.96 8.87
C ILE A 6 -2.81 -3.50 9.68
N ASN A 7 -2.63 -4.06 10.87
CA ASN A 7 -1.51 -3.70 11.75
C ASN A 7 -0.21 -4.42 11.38
N SER A 8 -0.29 -5.63 10.80
CA SER A 8 0.87 -6.40 10.32
C SER A 8 0.42 -7.52 9.37
N PHE A 9 1.35 -8.06 8.58
CA PHE A 9 1.09 -9.16 7.64
C PHE A 9 1.48 -10.51 8.25
N SER A 10 0.57 -11.09 9.03
CA SER A 10 0.68 -12.42 9.65
C SER A 10 0.04 -13.51 8.78
N LYS A 11 0.17 -14.79 9.17
CA LYS A 11 -0.43 -15.92 8.45
C LYS A 11 -1.95 -15.84 8.30
N LEU A 12 -2.64 -15.09 9.16
CA LEU A 12 -4.10 -14.98 9.18
C LEU A 12 -4.64 -13.72 8.48
N THR A 13 -3.78 -12.77 8.14
CA THR A 13 -4.20 -11.43 7.67
C THR A 13 -5.11 -11.50 6.45
N GLU A 14 -4.74 -12.27 5.43
CA GLU A 14 -5.59 -12.40 4.23
C GLU A 14 -6.94 -13.04 4.53
N LYS A 15 -6.95 -14.11 5.31
CA LYS A 15 -8.20 -14.80 5.68
C LYS A 15 -9.17 -13.85 6.42
N GLN A 16 -8.64 -13.05 7.34
CA GLN A 16 -9.42 -12.06 8.09
C GLN A 16 -9.92 -10.96 7.16
N LEU A 17 -9.03 -10.39 6.33
CA LEU A 17 -9.41 -9.36 5.35
C LEU A 17 -10.55 -9.84 4.45
N LYS A 18 -10.42 -11.03 3.87
CA LYS A 18 -11.42 -11.59 2.96
C LYS A 18 -12.78 -11.72 3.63
N LYS A 19 -12.81 -12.21 4.88
CA LYS A 19 -14.06 -12.28 5.66
C LYS A 19 -14.74 -10.90 5.77
N TYR A 20 -13.98 -9.86 6.13
CA TYR A 20 -14.54 -8.51 6.27
C TYR A 20 -14.94 -7.89 4.93
N LEU A 21 -14.23 -8.19 3.84
CA LEU A 21 -14.62 -7.75 2.50
C LEU A 21 -15.93 -8.40 2.02
N GLU A 22 -16.14 -9.67 2.35
CA GLU A 22 -17.40 -10.37 2.05
C GLU A 22 -18.57 -9.77 2.84
N LEU A 23 -18.39 -9.54 4.15
CA LEU A 23 -19.39 -8.83 4.97
C LEU A 23 -19.68 -7.42 4.44
N ALA A 24 -18.64 -6.65 4.11
CA ALA A 24 -18.80 -5.32 3.54
C ALA A 24 -19.62 -5.34 2.24
N LYS A 25 -19.46 -6.37 1.42
CA LYS A 25 -20.24 -6.57 0.19
C LYS A 25 -21.70 -6.88 0.51
N GLU A 26 -21.98 -7.75 1.48
CA GLU A 26 -23.33 -8.10 1.95
C GLU A 26 -24.05 -6.86 2.50
N ASP A 27 -23.34 -6.01 3.25
CA ASP A 27 -23.83 -4.74 3.80
C ASP A 27 -23.99 -3.63 2.72
N GLY A 28 -23.71 -3.90 1.46
CA GLY A 28 -23.83 -2.95 0.36
C GLY A 28 -22.84 -1.79 0.40
N ILE A 29 -21.67 -1.98 1.04
CA ILE A 29 -20.60 -0.98 1.13
C ILE A 29 -20.06 -0.64 -0.27
N LYS A 30 -19.94 0.66 -0.58
CA LYS A 30 -19.59 1.16 -1.92
C LYS A 30 -18.10 1.49 -2.09
N GLY A 31 -17.30 1.45 -1.03
CA GLY A 31 -15.86 1.72 -1.09
C GLY A 31 -15.16 1.37 0.22
N ILE A 32 -13.85 1.20 0.15
CA ILE A 32 -13.00 0.75 1.26
C ILE A 32 -11.91 1.80 1.54
N ILE A 33 -11.72 2.10 2.80
CA ILE A 33 -10.50 2.73 3.32
C ILE A 33 -9.63 1.62 3.91
N LEU A 34 -8.48 1.35 3.28
CA LEU A 34 -7.49 0.39 3.75
C LEU A 34 -6.36 1.14 4.48
N ASP A 35 -6.34 1.06 5.80
CA ASP A 35 -5.34 1.76 6.62
C ASP A 35 -4.11 0.87 6.86
N LEU A 36 -2.98 1.27 6.28
CA LEU A 36 -1.66 0.65 6.46
C LEU A 36 -0.71 1.54 7.28
N ARG A 37 -1.19 2.63 7.87
CA ARG A 37 -0.36 3.52 8.71
C ARG A 37 0.13 2.78 9.95
N GLY A 38 1.43 2.93 10.26
CA GLY A 38 2.07 2.25 11.38
C GLY A 38 2.31 0.75 11.15
N ASN A 39 2.06 0.22 9.96
CA ASN A 39 2.24 -1.20 9.66
C ASN A 39 3.67 -1.48 9.14
N PRO A 40 4.55 -2.13 9.93
CA PRO A 40 5.95 -2.38 9.55
C PRO A 40 6.12 -3.48 8.49
N GLY A 41 5.01 -4.06 8.01
CA GLY A 41 5.02 -5.14 7.05
C GLY A 41 4.78 -6.52 7.65
N GLY A 42 5.52 -7.51 7.17
CA GLY A 42 5.41 -8.91 7.57
C GLY A 42 5.63 -9.87 6.41
N LEU A 43 4.83 -10.92 6.31
CA LEU A 43 5.04 -11.98 5.33
C LEU A 43 4.73 -11.53 3.90
N LEU A 44 5.72 -11.61 2.99
CA LEU A 44 5.56 -11.32 1.56
C LEU A 44 4.37 -12.06 0.94
N ARG A 45 4.22 -13.36 1.23
CA ARG A 45 3.10 -14.14 0.69
C ARG A 45 1.73 -13.59 1.13
N GLN A 46 1.67 -12.95 2.28
CA GLN A 46 0.43 -12.34 2.76
C GLN A 46 0.15 -11.00 2.05
N SER A 47 1.17 -10.19 1.77
CA SER A 47 0.96 -8.97 0.97
C SER A 47 0.46 -9.30 -0.44
N VAL A 48 1.01 -10.34 -1.07
CA VAL A 48 0.53 -10.81 -2.37
C VAL A 48 -0.94 -11.26 -2.31
N LYS A 49 -1.33 -12.04 -1.29
CA LYS A 49 -2.71 -12.48 -1.11
C LYS A 49 -3.66 -11.32 -0.79
N VAL A 50 -3.24 -10.38 0.05
CA VAL A 50 -4.02 -9.17 0.38
C VAL A 50 -4.25 -8.33 -0.88
N ALA A 51 -3.19 -8.00 -1.64
CA ALA A 51 -3.31 -7.26 -2.89
C ALA A 51 -4.18 -7.99 -3.92
N SER A 52 -4.12 -9.33 -3.96
CA SER A 52 -4.93 -10.15 -4.88
C SER A 52 -6.44 -10.01 -4.66
N ASN A 53 -6.89 -9.57 -3.48
CA ASN A 53 -8.31 -9.30 -3.25
C ASN A 53 -8.82 -8.07 -4.01
N PHE A 54 -7.93 -7.16 -4.41
CA PHE A 54 -8.27 -5.89 -5.06
C PHE A 54 -7.81 -5.81 -6.52
N LEU A 55 -7.18 -6.86 -7.05
CA LEU A 55 -6.58 -6.87 -8.38
C LEU A 55 -7.16 -7.98 -9.25
N HIS A 56 -7.10 -7.81 -10.57
CA HIS A 56 -7.45 -8.88 -11.50
C HIS A 56 -6.43 -10.02 -11.42
N LYS A 57 -6.89 -11.26 -11.62
CA LYS A 57 -6.00 -12.42 -11.67
C LYS A 57 -4.90 -12.23 -12.72
N GLY A 58 -3.67 -12.55 -12.33
CA GLY A 58 -2.49 -12.43 -13.19
C GLY A 58 -1.87 -11.04 -13.25
N GLN A 59 -2.52 -10.00 -12.72
CA GLN A 59 -1.96 -8.65 -12.65
C GLN A 59 -0.73 -8.62 -11.76
N MET A 60 0.32 -7.90 -12.18
CA MET A 60 1.56 -7.77 -11.43
C MET A 60 1.30 -7.08 -10.08
N ILE A 61 1.93 -7.60 -9.02
CA ILE A 61 1.90 -7.01 -7.68
C ILE A 61 3.25 -6.42 -7.32
N VAL A 62 4.30 -7.20 -7.50
CA VAL A 62 5.67 -6.81 -7.19
C VAL A 62 6.62 -7.75 -7.92
N TYR A 63 7.80 -7.28 -8.26
CA TYR A 63 8.87 -8.16 -8.70
C TYR A 63 10.16 -7.89 -7.92
N THR A 64 11.03 -8.90 -7.86
CA THR A 64 12.36 -8.78 -7.27
C THR A 64 13.41 -8.80 -8.35
N LYS A 65 14.49 -8.05 -8.14
CA LYS A 65 15.67 -8.05 -9.00
C LYS A 65 16.91 -7.98 -8.11
N GLY A 66 17.82 -8.90 -8.32
CA GLY A 66 19.10 -8.94 -7.64
C GLY A 66 20.27 -8.80 -8.61
N ARG A 67 21.43 -9.30 -8.20
CA ARG A 67 22.67 -9.25 -8.98
C ARG A 67 22.64 -10.22 -10.17
N SER A 68 22.07 -11.42 -9.94
CA SER A 68 21.92 -12.46 -10.96
C SER A 68 20.56 -12.37 -11.66
N LYS A 69 20.47 -12.88 -12.89
CA LYS A 69 19.18 -13.07 -13.57
C LYS A 69 18.27 -14.05 -12.81
N ASP A 70 18.84 -15.00 -12.09
CA ASP A 70 18.12 -15.99 -11.27
C ASP A 70 17.46 -15.37 -10.02
N ASP A 71 17.82 -14.12 -9.68
CA ASP A 71 17.21 -13.37 -8.59
C ASP A 71 15.91 -12.65 -9.03
N TYR A 72 15.57 -12.71 -10.32
CA TYR A 72 14.35 -12.11 -10.83
C TYR A 72 13.15 -13.01 -10.52
N ARG A 73 12.16 -12.49 -9.82
CA ARG A 73 10.91 -13.18 -9.52
C ARG A 73 9.74 -12.22 -9.58
N GLU A 74 8.67 -12.66 -10.23
CA GLU A 74 7.41 -11.92 -10.29
C GLU A 74 6.39 -12.52 -9.33
N TYR A 75 5.64 -11.66 -8.68
CA TYR A 75 4.50 -12.02 -7.85
C TYR A 75 3.25 -11.39 -8.46
N ARG A 76 2.31 -12.23 -8.84
CA ARG A 76 1.10 -11.82 -9.54
C ARG A 76 -0.15 -12.15 -8.73
N SER A 77 -1.22 -11.42 -8.98
CA SER A 77 -2.51 -11.63 -8.36
C SER A 77 -3.07 -13.03 -8.60
N LEU A 78 -3.59 -13.65 -7.55
CA LEU A 78 -3.93 -15.07 -7.50
C LEU A 78 -5.42 -15.34 -7.77
N TYR A 79 -6.32 -14.40 -7.46
CA TYR A 79 -7.75 -14.69 -7.34
C TYR A 79 -8.53 -14.33 -8.61
N LYS A 80 -9.41 -15.26 -9.07
CA LYS A 80 -10.37 -14.99 -10.14
C LYS A 80 -11.52 -14.10 -9.65
N LYS A 81 -12.00 -14.33 -8.41
CA LYS A 81 -13.01 -13.51 -7.75
C LYS A 81 -12.30 -12.56 -6.80
N SER A 82 -12.36 -11.29 -7.09
CA SER A 82 -11.75 -10.22 -6.30
C SER A 82 -12.68 -9.01 -6.22
N PHE A 83 -12.35 -8.08 -5.36
CA PHE A 83 -13.10 -6.83 -5.15
C PHE A 83 -12.52 -5.69 -6.00
N TYR A 84 -11.94 -5.99 -7.16
CA TYR A 84 -11.23 -5.02 -8.00
C TYR A 84 -12.10 -3.85 -8.49
N LYS A 85 -13.42 -4.04 -8.53
CA LYS A 85 -14.38 -2.97 -8.89
C LYS A 85 -14.75 -2.06 -7.72
N MET A 86 -14.35 -2.41 -6.49
CA MET A 86 -14.64 -1.60 -5.32
C MET A 86 -13.58 -0.51 -5.20
N PRO A 87 -13.94 0.77 -5.19
CA PRO A 87 -13.01 1.86 -4.98
C PRO A 87 -12.28 1.71 -3.65
N VAL A 88 -10.96 1.91 -3.66
CA VAL A 88 -10.11 1.77 -2.48
C VAL A 88 -9.30 3.05 -2.27
N VAL A 89 -9.31 3.57 -1.05
CA VAL A 89 -8.36 4.55 -0.58
C VAL A 89 -7.39 3.87 0.37
N VAL A 90 -6.08 3.96 0.10
CA VAL A 90 -5.05 3.38 0.98
C VAL A 90 -4.39 4.49 1.77
N LEU A 91 -4.41 4.37 3.10
CA LEU A 91 -3.71 5.29 3.99
C LEU A 91 -2.32 4.75 4.31
N ILE A 92 -1.29 5.56 4.09
CA ILE A 92 0.11 5.24 4.40
C ILE A 92 0.79 6.36 5.16
N ASN A 93 1.85 6.03 5.90
CA ASN A 93 2.74 7.00 6.53
C ASN A 93 4.19 6.46 6.58
N GLN A 94 5.09 7.24 7.13
CA GLN A 94 6.52 6.93 7.27
C GLN A 94 6.83 5.59 7.99
N TYR A 95 5.86 5.01 8.71
CA TYR A 95 5.97 3.71 9.36
C TYR A 95 5.39 2.55 8.56
N SER A 96 4.77 2.83 7.41
CA SER A 96 4.30 1.80 6.47
C SER A 96 5.51 1.22 5.74
N ALA A 97 5.84 -0.06 5.98
CA ALA A 97 7.08 -0.64 5.47
C ALA A 97 6.91 -2.02 4.82
N SER A 98 7.83 -2.40 3.92
CA SER A 98 7.97 -3.77 3.37
C SER A 98 6.67 -4.29 2.73
N ALA A 99 5.98 -5.28 3.33
CA ALA A 99 4.73 -5.85 2.83
C ALA A 99 3.62 -4.80 2.64
N SER A 100 3.59 -3.75 3.47
CA SER A 100 2.66 -2.61 3.31
C SER A 100 2.97 -1.83 2.03
N GLU A 101 4.24 -1.62 1.74
CA GLU A 101 4.68 -0.91 0.54
C GLU A 101 4.39 -1.71 -0.73
N ILE A 102 4.49 -3.03 -0.65
CA ILE A 102 4.11 -3.94 -1.75
C ILE A 102 2.63 -3.80 -2.06
N VAL A 103 1.75 -3.83 -1.05
CA VAL A 103 0.31 -3.67 -1.25
C VAL A 103 -0.01 -2.28 -1.78
N ALA A 104 0.50 -1.23 -1.14
CA ALA A 104 0.25 0.15 -1.55
C ALA A 104 0.72 0.42 -2.99
N GLY A 105 1.96 0.03 -3.33
CA GLY A 105 2.53 0.20 -4.66
C GLY A 105 1.76 -0.57 -5.74
N ALA A 106 1.36 -1.81 -5.46
CA ALA A 106 0.59 -2.63 -6.39
C ALA A 106 -0.80 -2.02 -6.70
N LEU A 107 -1.50 -1.55 -5.66
CA LEU A 107 -2.83 -0.97 -5.82
C LEU A 107 -2.78 0.39 -6.51
N ARG A 108 -1.78 1.22 -6.20
CA ARG A 108 -1.53 2.49 -6.89
C ARG A 108 -1.25 2.28 -8.37
N ASP A 109 -0.25 1.45 -8.69
CA ASP A 109 0.22 1.26 -10.06
C ASP A 109 -0.82 0.55 -10.95
N SER A 110 -1.77 -0.16 -10.34
CA SER A 110 -2.92 -0.74 -11.05
C SER A 110 -4.03 0.26 -11.35
N GLY A 111 -4.00 1.44 -10.74
CA GLY A 111 -5.09 2.41 -10.80
C GLY A 111 -6.34 2.02 -10.00
N ASN A 112 -6.26 0.99 -9.15
CA ASN A 112 -7.39 0.49 -8.37
C ASN A 112 -7.53 1.17 -7.00
N ALA A 113 -6.51 1.94 -6.57
CA ALA A 113 -6.56 2.68 -5.33
C ALA A 113 -5.93 4.06 -5.44
N LEU A 114 -6.41 4.97 -4.62
CA LEU A 114 -5.81 6.27 -4.37
C LEU A 114 -5.04 6.21 -3.05
N LEU A 115 -3.76 6.55 -3.05
CA LEU A 115 -2.95 6.61 -1.84
C LEU A 115 -2.99 8.00 -1.21
N VAL A 116 -3.21 8.03 0.08
CA VAL A 116 -3.32 9.27 0.88
C VAL A 116 -2.41 9.16 2.12
N GLY A 117 -1.69 10.22 2.43
CA GLY A 117 -0.87 10.30 3.65
C GLY A 117 0.54 10.81 3.40
N GLU A 118 1.52 10.16 4.02
CA GLU A 118 2.94 10.49 3.93
C GLU A 118 3.69 9.45 3.11
N ASN A 119 4.91 9.79 2.66
CA ASN A 119 5.78 8.78 2.04
C ASN A 119 6.00 7.60 2.98
N SER A 120 5.99 6.38 2.43
CA SER A 120 6.29 5.18 3.21
C SER A 120 7.77 5.08 3.57
N TYR A 121 8.12 4.07 4.36
CA TYR A 121 9.46 3.90 4.95
C TYR A 121 10.59 3.70 3.92
N GLY A 122 10.35 2.98 2.82
CA GLY A 122 11.39 2.63 1.84
C GLY A 122 12.12 1.33 2.14
N LYS A 123 11.48 0.33 2.75
CA LYS A 123 12.08 -1.00 2.99
C LYS A 123 11.89 -1.94 1.81
N GLY A 124 12.63 -1.69 0.73
CA GLY A 124 12.57 -2.46 -0.51
C GLY A 124 13.60 -3.60 -0.63
N SER A 125 14.32 -3.97 0.43
CA SER A 125 15.33 -5.02 0.38
C SER A 125 14.78 -6.42 0.68
N VAL A 126 15.19 -7.41 -0.13
CA VAL A 126 14.92 -8.84 0.09
C VAL A 126 16.10 -9.45 0.83
N GLN A 127 15.84 -10.08 1.96
CA GLN A 127 16.86 -10.74 2.77
C GLN A 127 16.70 -12.25 2.69
N THR A 128 17.79 -12.94 2.38
CA THR A 128 17.87 -14.40 2.34
C THR A 128 18.75 -14.89 3.50
N ILE A 129 18.30 -15.95 4.16
CA ILE A 129 19.07 -16.62 5.21
C ILE A 129 19.73 -17.85 4.61
N PHE A 130 21.05 -17.88 4.62
CA PHE A 130 21.87 -19.01 4.22
C PHE A 130 22.29 -19.77 5.48
N ARG A 131 22.02 -21.07 5.48
CA ARG A 131 22.51 -21.96 6.54
C ARG A 131 23.98 -22.26 6.29
N ILE A 132 24.80 -22.10 7.31
CA ILE A 132 26.24 -22.43 7.29
C ILE A 132 26.45 -23.80 7.91
N SER A 133 27.57 -24.47 7.59
CA SER A 133 27.89 -25.85 7.99
C SER A 133 27.98 -26.05 9.52
N ASP A 134 28.29 -24.99 10.26
CA ASP A 134 28.35 -24.99 11.73
C ASP A 134 26.98 -24.85 12.43
N GLY A 135 25.87 -24.80 11.64
CA GLY A 135 24.52 -24.60 12.13
C GLY A 135 24.10 -23.15 12.29
N SER A 136 25.00 -22.19 12.10
CA SER A 136 24.70 -20.77 12.12
C SER A 136 23.93 -20.33 10.85
N GLY A 137 23.39 -19.10 10.86
CA GLY A 137 22.66 -18.52 9.74
C GLY A 137 23.24 -17.18 9.33
N LEU A 138 23.59 -17.04 8.05
CA LEU A 138 24.02 -15.78 7.46
C LEU A 138 22.84 -15.10 6.75
N LYS A 139 22.47 -13.91 7.18
CA LYS A 139 21.40 -13.09 6.60
C LYS A 139 22.00 -12.03 5.68
N LEU A 140 21.71 -12.14 4.39
CA LEU A 140 22.20 -11.21 3.36
C LEU A 140 21.06 -10.58 2.58
N THR A 141 21.26 -9.34 2.14
CA THR A 141 20.39 -8.72 1.13
C THR A 141 20.78 -9.23 -0.25
N THR A 142 19.89 -9.96 -0.91
CA THR A 142 20.14 -10.59 -2.21
C THR A 142 19.42 -9.90 -3.37
N SER A 143 18.32 -9.21 -3.09
CA SER A 143 17.51 -8.57 -4.14
C SER A 143 16.82 -7.34 -3.58
N LYS A 144 16.20 -6.56 -4.49
CA LYS A 144 15.32 -5.44 -4.17
C LYS A 144 13.92 -5.70 -4.70
N TYR A 145 12.92 -5.09 -4.04
CA TYR A 145 11.56 -5.04 -4.50
C TYR A 145 11.32 -3.83 -5.40
N TYR A 146 10.59 -4.07 -6.48
CA TYR A 146 10.13 -3.06 -7.43
C TYR A 146 8.62 -3.14 -7.58
N THR A 147 7.97 -1.99 -7.65
CA THR A 147 6.54 -1.92 -7.94
C THR A 147 6.25 -2.34 -9.39
N PRO A 148 5.00 -2.61 -9.77
CA PRO A 148 4.67 -2.95 -11.16
C PRO A 148 5.15 -1.91 -12.18
N SER A 149 5.17 -0.63 -11.84
CA SER A 149 5.67 0.46 -12.69
C SER A 149 7.21 0.52 -12.78
N GLY A 150 7.92 -0.30 -12.02
CA GLY A 150 9.40 -0.34 -12.02
C GLY A 150 10.06 0.58 -10.99
N ALA A 151 9.30 1.19 -10.09
CA ALA A 151 9.86 2.05 -9.06
C ALA A 151 10.59 1.21 -8.00
N ASP A 152 11.85 1.59 -7.68
CA ASP A 152 12.64 1.01 -6.60
C ASP A 152 12.11 1.52 -5.25
N ILE A 153 11.52 0.63 -4.46
CA ILE A 153 10.95 0.97 -3.15
C ILE A 153 12.02 1.50 -2.18
N THR A 154 13.30 1.08 -2.33
CA THR A 154 14.38 1.48 -1.41
C THR A 154 14.78 2.95 -1.52
N LYS A 155 14.45 3.65 -2.59
CA LYS A 155 14.88 5.03 -2.81
C LYS A 155 14.04 6.05 -2.04
N ASN A 156 12.72 6.01 -2.27
CA ASN A 156 11.81 7.04 -1.78
C ASN A 156 10.58 6.47 -1.04
N GLY A 157 10.55 5.15 -0.83
CA GLY A 157 9.32 4.47 -0.43
C GLY A 157 8.23 4.57 -1.49
N ILE A 158 7.00 4.39 -1.05
CA ILE A 158 5.81 4.63 -1.87
C ILE A 158 5.33 6.05 -1.60
N VAL A 159 5.28 6.85 -2.66
CA VAL A 159 4.82 8.24 -2.61
C VAL A 159 3.31 8.25 -2.83
N PRO A 160 2.50 8.79 -1.90
CA PRO A 160 1.06 8.91 -2.10
C PRO A 160 0.72 10.00 -3.12
N GLU A 161 -0.40 9.84 -3.84
CA GLU A 161 -0.92 10.85 -4.74
C GLU A 161 -1.42 12.09 -3.97
N ILE A 162 -2.01 11.87 -2.80
CA ILE A 162 -2.44 12.95 -1.91
C ILE A 162 -1.57 12.95 -0.66
N LYS A 163 -0.62 13.88 -0.63
CA LYS A 163 0.23 14.08 0.55
C LYS A 163 -0.51 14.86 1.62
N ILE A 164 -0.42 14.35 2.85
CA ILE A 164 -0.82 15.06 4.05
C ILE A 164 0.48 15.51 4.73
N ILE A 165 0.65 16.81 4.87
CA ILE A 165 1.77 17.40 5.60
C ILE A 165 1.22 17.72 6.99
N ASN A 166 1.75 17.07 8.01
CA ASN A 166 1.49 17.43 9.40
C ASN A 166 2.48 18.54 9.77
N ASP A 167 2.18 19.77 9.40
CA ASP A 167 2.86 20.95 9.96
C ASP A 167 2.35 21.18 11.40
N ILE A 168 2.63 20.24 12.28
CA ILE A 168 2.60 20.51 13.72
C ILE A 168 3.98 21.04 14.05
N THR A 169 4.24 22.29 13.72
CA THR A 169 5.22 23.09 14.44
C THR A 169 4.55 23.46 15.77
N ASP A 170 5.05 22.88 16.87
CA ASP A 170 4.73 23.30 18.23
C ASP A 170 5.27 24.73 18.48
N GLU A 171 4.74 25.73 17.79
CA GLU A 171 4.88 27.12 18.18
C GLU A 171 3.49 27.73 18.37
N PRO A 172 3.21 28.27 19.57
CA PRO A 172 1.99 29.01 19.83
C PRO A 172 2.11 30.41 19.22
N THR A 173 1.97 30.53 17.90
CA THR A 173 1.90 31.84 17.26
C THR A 173 0.50 32.10 16.72
N GLY A 174 -0.02 33.22 17.21
CA GLY A 174 -1.27 33.91 16.97
C GLY A 174 -2.04 33.58 15.67
N LEU A 175 -3.28 33.27 15.89
CA LEU A 175 -4.36 33.16 14.91
C LEU A 175 -4.41 34.36 13.96
N THR A 176 -3.84 34.26 12.75
CA THR A 176 -4.30 35.05 11.58
C THR A 176 -3.52 34.61 10.34
N ASN A 177 -4.14 33.98 9.38
CA ASN A 177 -3.80 33.71 7.99
C ASN A 177 -3.76 32.22 7.54
N GLU A 178 -3.80 31.24 8.45
CA GLU A 178 -3.67 29.80 8.09
C GLU A 178 -4.93 29.20 7.42
N LYS A 179 -6.10 29.78 7.63
CA LYS A 179 -7.35 29.28 7.01
C LYS A 179 -7.36 29.32 5.48
N LYS A 180 -6.62 30.24 4.87
CA LYS A 180 -6.56 30.35 3.39
C LYS A 180 -5.67 29.28 2.76
N THR A 181 -4.52 28.97 3.35
CA THR A 181 -3.57 28.00 2.81
C THR A 181 -4.07 26.55 2.98
N LEU A 182 -4.66 26.26 4.13
CA LEU A 182 -5.30 24.96 4.40
C LEU A 182 -6.50 24.72 3.47
N GLY A 183 -7.32 25.74 3.24
CA GLY A 183 -8.47 25.67 2.32
C GLY A 183 -8.06 25.36 0.88
N THR A 184 -6.99 25.98 0.38
CA THR A 184 -6.51 25.76 -0.99
C THR A 184 -5.89 24.38 -1.17
N ALA A 185 -5.12 23.89 -0.20
CA ALA A 185 -4.55 22.55 -0.23
C ALA A 185 -5.63 21.46 -0.13
N LEU A 186 -6.67 21.67 0.67
CA LEU A 186 -7.83 20.77 0.76
C LEU A 186 -8.69 20.80 -0.51
N GLN A 187 -8.87 21.94 -1.16
CA GLN A 187 -9.61 22.04 -2.43
C GLN A 187 -8.92 21.33 -3.58
N LEU A 188 -7.60 21.46 -3.74
CA LEU A 188 -6.83 20.72 -4.73
C LEU A 188 -6.89 19.19 -4.50
N LYS A 189 -6.90 18.77 -3.22
CA LYS A 189 -7.02 17.36 -2.83
C LYS A 189 -8.45 16.82 -3.04
N ALA A 190 -9.47 17.63 -2.82
CA ALA A 190 -10.86 17.27 -3.07
C ALA A 190 -11.14 17.02 -4.56
N SER A 191 -10.56 17.81 -5.46
CA SER A 191 -10.69 17.60 -6.91
C SER A 191 -10.04 16.28 -7.36
N SER A 192 -8.88 15.91 -6.80
CA SER A 192 -8.22 14.63 -7.08
C SER A 192 -9.02 13.44 -6.58
N LEU A 193 -9.63 13.56 -5.40
CA LEU A 193 -10.55 12.54 -4.86
C LEU A 193 -11.78 12.39 -5.76
N LYS A 194 -12.41 13.51 -6.11
CA LYS A 194 -13.57 13.52 -6.99
C LYS A 194 -13.26 12.86 -8.33
N ALA A 195 -12.18 13.26 -9.01
CA ALA A 195 -11.75 12.68 -10.28
C ALA A 195 -11.46 11.18 -10.17
N PHE A 196 -10.88 10.72 -9.05
CA PHE A 196 -10.65 9.29 -8.80
C PHE A 196 -11.97 8.52 -8.69
N PHE A 197 -12.92 9.00 -7.89
CA PHE A 197 -14.19 8.31 -7.70
C PHE A 197 -15.08 8.35 -8.95
N GLU A 198 -15.09 9.45 -9.68
CA GLU A 198 -15.78 9.56 -10.99
C GLU A 198 -15.24 8.54 -12.00
N LYS A 199 -13.90 8.38 -12.08
CA LYS A 199 -13.26 7.35 -12.92
C LYS A 199 -13.68 5.92 -12.52
N GLN A 200 -14.04 5.70 -11.26
CA GLN A 200 -14.53 4.42 -10.76
C GLN A 200 -16.06 4.26 -10.88
N GLY A 201 -16.74 5.26 -11.46
CA GLY A 201 -18.19 5.25 -11.62
C GLY A 201 -18.97 5.45 -10.30
N VAL A 202 -18.37 6.13 -9.34
CA VAL A 202 -18.98 6.49 -8.05
C VAL A 202 -19.27 7.99 -8.04
N GLU A 203 -20.53 8.37 -7.96
CA GLU A 203 -20.95 9.75 -7.67
C GLU A 203 -20.70 10.07 -6.19
N LEU A 204 -20.09 11.23 -5.92
CA LEU A 204 -19.81 11.75 -4.58
C LEU A 204 -20.88 12.75 -4.16
#